data_c71556eddf2c7067f1e7acd2fffcc39b
#
_entry.id   c71556eddf2c7067f1e7acd2fffcc39b
#
_cell.length_a   1.000
_cell.length_b   1.000
_cell.length_c   1.000
_cell.angle_alpha   90.00
_cell.angle_beta   90.00
_cell.angle_gamma   90.00
#
_symmetry.space_group_name_H-M   'P 1'
#
loop_
_entity.id
_entity.type
_entity.pdbx_description
1 polymer ?
#
loop_
_entity_poly.entity_id
_entity_poly.type
_entity_poly.pdbx_seq_one_letter_code
_entity_poly.pdbx_strand_id
1 'polypeptide(L)'
;IVMEYIEGKTLKQLIKKRGSLTLSEAIDIMLQLTDGITQAHDSYIIHRDLKPQNILIKDDGTIKITDFGIAVALNSTQLTQTNSVMGSVHYIPPEQASGKGSTIRSDIYAMGILFYELLTGSLPFRGDNAVEIALKQMHDPIPSVRKKNPSIPQSVENIILKATAKNPKNRYADAKEMHAD
;
A
#
# COMPACT_ATOMS: atom_id res chain seq x y z
N ILE A 1 18.83 -8.97 19.20
CA ILE A 1 17.98 -7.90 18.68
C ILE A 1 16.77 -7.81 19.61
N VAL A 2 16.63 -6.68 20.29
CA VAL A 2 15.45 -6.42 21.13
C VAL A 2 14.40 -5.78 20.25
N MET A 3 13.26 -6.47 20.07
CA MET A 3 12.12 -5.93 19.34
C MET A 3 11.04 -5.53 20.33
N GLU A 4 10.39 -4.38 20.09
CA GLU A 4 9.24 -3.95 20.88
C GLU A 4 8.08 -4.91 20.66
N TYR A 5 7.51 -5.42 21.74
CA TYR A 5 6.27 -6.22 21.70
C TYR A 5 5.08 -5.26 21.65
N ILE A 6 4.27 -5.40 20.62
CA ILE A 6 3.08 -4.56 20.43
C ILE A 6 1.84 -5.44 20.44
N GLU A 7 0.97 -5.23 21.42
CA GLU A 7 -0.37 -5.79 21.39
C GLU A 7 -1.23 -5.02 20.39
N GLY A 8 -1.79 -5.75 19.45
CA GLY A 8 -2.65 -5.15 18.46
C GLY A 8 -3.00 -6.14 17.36
N LYS A 9 -3.91 -5.72 16.50
CA LYS A 9 -4.28 -6.46 15.30
C LYS A 9 -3.49 -5.91 14.11
N THR A 10 -3.34 -6.74 13.07
CA THR A 10 -2.90 -6.21 11.80
C THR A 10 -4.02 -5.38 11.16
N LEU A 11 -3.61 -4.41 10.35
CA LEU A 11 -4.57 -3.62 9.59
C LEU A 11 -5.41 -4.50 8.66
N LYS A 12 -4.81 -5.58 8.14
CA LYS A 12 -5.54 -6.56 7.29
C LYS A 12 -6.67 -7.25 8.06
N GLN A 13 -6.42 -7.63 9.31
CA GLN A 13 -7.46 -8.23 10.17
C GLN A 13 -8.60 -7.24 10.42
N LEU A 14 -8.28 -5.97 10.64
CA LEU A 14 -9.28 -4.92 10.84
C LEU A 14 -10.14 -4.73 9.58
N ILE A 15 -9.52 -4.67 8.40
CA ILE A 15 -10.24 -4.54 7.13
C ILE A 15 -11.17 -5.74 6.92
N LYS A 16 -10.70 -6.96 7.17
CA LYS A 16 -11.52 -8.17 7.04
C LYS A 16 -12.71 -8.17 7.99
N LYS A 17 -12.50 -7.71 9.22
CA LYS A 17 -13.55 -7.67 10.25
C LYS A 17 -14.62 -6.64 9.93
N ARG A 18 -14.23 -5.46 9.45
CA ARG A 18 -15.13 -4.31 9.23
C ARG A 18 -15.62 -4.17 7.80
N GLY A 19 -14.96 -4.81 6.84
CA GLY A 19 -15.20 -4.65 5.41
C GLY A 19 -14.50 -3.42 4.85
N SER A 20 -14.89 -2.23 5.26
CA SER A 20 -14.22 -0.97 4.92
C SER A 20 -14.18 -0.05 6.13
N LEU A 21 -13.29 0.93 6.10
CA LEU A 21 -13.19 1.94 7.15
C LEU A 21 -13.93 3.21 6.73
N THR A 22 -14.28 4.03 7.71
CA THR A 22 -14.82 5.35 7.41
C THR A 22 -13.74 6.23 6.81
N LEU A 23 -14.13 7.29 6.10
CA LEU A 23 -13.19 8.25 5.52
C LEU A 23 -12.27 8.85 6.58
N SER A 24 -12.83 9.24 7.73
CA SER A 24 -12.06 9.80 8.84
C SER A 24 -11.01 8.83 9.38
N GLU A 25 -11.39 7.57 9.58
CA GLU A 25 -10.46 6.53 10.05
C GLU A 25 -9.36 6.25 9.04
N ALA A 26 -9.71 6.15 7.75
CA ALA A 26 -8.75 5.91 6.68
C ALA A 26 -7.75 7.07 6.56
N ILE A 27 -8.21 8.31 6.63
CA ILE A 27 -7.33 9.49 6.60
C ILE A 27 -6.39 9.50 7.80
N ASP A 28 -6.88 9.23 9.00
CA ASP A 28 -6.05 9.17 10.20
C ASP A 28 -4.93 8.14 10.07
N ILE A 29 -5.25 6.95 9.57
CA ILE A 29 -4.26 5.90 9.32
C ILE A 29 -3.25 6.36 8.26
N MET A 30 -3.71 6.96 7.17
CA MET A 30 -2.82 7.41 6.10
C MET A 30 -1.91 8.55 6.55
N LEU A 31 -2.37 9.45 7.41
CA LEU A 31 -1.53 10.50 7.99
C LEU A 31 -0.39 9.91 8.82
N GLN A 32 -0.69 8.93 9.67
CA GLN A 32 0.33 8.23 10.45
C GLN A 32 1.29 7.44 9.56
N LEU A 33 0.76 6.75 8.54
CA LEU A 33 1.56 5.93 7.63
C LEU A 33 2.54 6.79 6.81
N THR A 34 2.05 7.86 6.20
CA THR A 34 2.90 8.76 5.41
C THR A 34 3.96 9.44 6.26
N ASP A 35 3.65 9.79 7.51
CA ASP A 35 4.61 10.33 8.45
C ASP A 35 5.71 9.31 8.78
N GLY A 36 5.33 8.07 9.12
CA GLY A 36 6.28 6.99 9.42
C GLY A 36 7.16 6.64 8.22
N ILE A 37 6.61 6.59 7.03
CA ILE A 37 7.37 6.33 5.80
C ILE A 37 8.29 7.50 5.45
N THR A 38 7.88 8.74 5.70
CA THR A 38 8.76 9.91 5.55
C THR A 38 10.00 9.77 6.43
N GLN A 39 9.83 9.40 7.69
CA GLN A 39 10.95 9.18 8.61
C GLN A 39 11.89 8.08 8.13
N ALA A 40 11.34 6.98 7.61
CA ALA A 40 12.15 5.90 7.04
C ALA A 40 12.95 6.38 5.81
N HIS A 41 12.30 7.09 4.89
CA HIS A 41 12.95 7.62 3.69
C HIS A 41 14.03 8.65 4.04
N ASP A 42 13.82 9.49 5.04
CA ASP A 42 14.83 10.43 5.52
C ASP A 42 16.06 9.72 6.11
N SER A 43 15.88 8.49 6.58
CA SER A 43 16.97 7.61 7.03
C SER A 43 17.50 6.67 5.93
N TYR A 44 17.15 6.95 4.68
CA TYR A 44 17.54 6.15 3.50
C TYR A 44 17.03 4.71 3.53
N ILE A 45 15.90 4.47 4.17
CA ILE A 45 15.26 3.15 4.25
C ILE A 45 14.01 3.15 3.36
N ILE A 46 13.95 2.22 2.42
CA ILE A 46 12.77 1.94 1.59
C ILE A 46 12.09 0.72 2.16
N HIS A 47 10.77 0.78 2.40
CA HIS A 47 10.05 -0.35 2.99
C HIS A 47 10.00 -1.55 2.05
N ARG A 48 9.60 -1.34 0.81
CA ARG A 48 9.52 -2.32 -0.30
C ARG A 48 8.38 -3.33 -0.22
N ASP A 49 7.76 -3.53 0.93
CA ASP A 49 6.65 -4.49 1.09
C ASP A 49 5.52 -3.91 1.96
N LEU A 50 5.10 -2.68 1.66
CA LEU A 50 3.97 -2.06 2.34
C LEU A 50 2.67 -2.76 1.96
N LYS A 51 2.00 -3.30 2.95
CA LYS A 51 0.71 -3.95 2.85
C LYS A 51 0.05 -4.00 4.23
N PRO A 52 -1.27 -4.17 4.32
CA PRO A 52 -1.95 -4.11 5.62
C PRO A 52 -1.52 -5.20 6.59
N GLN A 53 -0.96 -6.31 6.12
CA GLN A 53 -0.39 -7.36 6.97
C GLN A 53 0.85 -6.90 7.73
N ASN A 54 1.57 -5.90 7.23
CA ASN A 54 2.79 -5.34 7.83
C ASN A 54 2.52 -4.05 8.61
N ILE A 55 1.28 -3.75 8.90
CA ILE A 55 0.87 -2.60 9.70
C ILE A 55 0.05 -3.11 10.87
N LEU A 56 0.52 -2.85 12.10
CA LEU A 56 -0.21 -3.15 13.31
C LEU A 56 -1.03 -1.92 13.71
N ILE A 57 -2.23 -2.14 14.18
CA ILE A 57 -3.10 -1.08 14.70
C ILE A 57 -3.49 -1.41 16.14
N LYS A 58 -3.27 -0.45 17.03
CA LYS A 58 -3.64 -0.56 18.44
C LYS A 58 -5.09 -0.13 18.64
N ASP A 59 -5.67 -0.47 19.80
CA ASP A 59 -7.05 -0.12 20.13
C ASP A 59 -7.30 1.40 20.16
N ASP A 60 -6.26 2.19 20.45
CA ASP A 60 -6.33 3.66 20.43
C ASP A 60 -6.22 4.29 19.04
N GLY A 61 -6.08 3.48 17.99
CA GLY A 61 -5.93 3.92 16.60
C GLY A 61 -4.50 4.22 16.17
N THR A 62 -3.50 4.07 17.05
CA THR A 62 -2.08 4.23 16.71
C THR A 62 -1.59 3.08 15.86
N ILE A 63 -0.89 3.36 14.77
CA ILE A 63 -0.31 2.32 13.90
C ILE A 63 1.18 2.15 14.17
N LYS A 64 1.67 0.94 13.83
CA LYS A 64 3.11 0.61 13.79
C LYS A 64 3.40 -0.13 12.50
N ILE A 65 4.44 0.31 11.81
CA ILE A 65 4.89 -0.29 10.56
C ILE A 65 5.95 -1.35 10.88
N THR A 66 5.82 -2.52 10.29
CA THR A 66 6.73 -3.66 10.53
C THR A 66 7.37 -4.14 9.23
N ASP A 67 8.36 -5.02 9.34
CA ASP A 67 8.98 -5.76 8.23
C ASP A 67 9.65 -4.86 7.17
N PHE A 68 10.34 -3.81 7.62
CA PHE A 68 11.11 -2.93 6.75
C PHE A 68 12.23 -3.67 6.02
N GLY A 69 12.35 -3.43 4.71
CA GLY A 69 13.50 -3.81 3.91
C GLY A 69 13.70 -5.31 3.69
N ILE A 70 12.74 -6.16 4.04
CA ILE A 70 12.86 -7.62 3.92
C ILE A 70 12.53 -8.11 2.50
N ALA A 71 11.91 -7.30 1.67
CA ALA A 71 11.47 -7.72 0.34
C ALA A 71 12.66 -8.07 -0.55
N VAL A 72 12.77 -9.34 -0.90
CA VAL A 72 13.68 -9.83 -1.94
C VAL A 72 13.10 -9.44 -3.30
N ALA A 73 13.97 -9.09 -4.24
CA ALA A 73 13.57 -8.86 -5.62
C ALA A 73 12.75 -10.05 -6.13
N LEU A 74 11.48 -9.80 -6.45
CA LEU A 74 10.60 -10.83 -6.98
C LEU A 74 11.05 -11.16 -8.39
N ASN A 75 11.53 -12.37 -8.60
CA ASN A 75 11.72 -12.90 -9.95
C ASN A 75 10.46 -13.66 -10.37
N SER A 76 10.32 -13.89 -11.68
CA SER A 76 9.14 -14.57 -12.24
C SER A 76 8.86 -15.95 -11.65
N THR A 77 9.89 -16.61 -11.12
CA THR A 77 9.78 -17.94 -10.52
C THR A 77 9.21 -17.87 -9.09
N GLN A 78 9.48 -16.78 -8.37
CA GLN A 78 8.96 -16.58 -7.01
C GLN A 78 7.50 -16.12 -7.00
N LEU A 79 7.04 -15.45 -8.06
CA LEU A 79 5.65 -15.02 -8.20
C LEU A 79 4.63 -16.18 -8.19
N THR A 80 5.08 -17.40 -8.42
CA THR A 80 4.20 -18.56 -8.53
C THR A 80 4.14 -19.45 -7.29
N GLN A 81 4.96 -19.23 -6.24
CA GLN A 81 5.24 -20.30 -5.27
C GLN A 81 4.81 -20.09 -3.82
N THR A 82 4.38 -18.90 -3.36
CA THR A 82 3.99 -18.74 -1.94
C THR A 82 2.78 -17.83 -1.71
N ASN A 83 2.00 -18.13 -0.66
CA ASN A 83 0.88 -17.30 -0.21
C ASN A 83 1.32 -15.87 0.18
N SER A 84 2.56 -15.68 0.65
CA SER A 84 3.07 -14.34 0.99
C SER A 84 3.33 -13.49 -0.24
N VAL A 85 3.81 -14.11 -1.33
CA VAL A 85 3.99 -13.45 -2.62
C VAL A 85 2.63 -13.05 -3.21
N MET A 86 1.64 -13.94 -3.11
CA MET A 86 0.29 -13.64 -3.57
C MET A 86 -0.33 -12.46 -2.81
N GLY A 87 -0.06 -12.33 -1.50
CA GLY A 87 -0.49 -11.18 -0.70
C GLY A 87 0.21 -9.88 -1.11
N SER A 88 1.50 -9.93 -1.39
CA SER A 88 2.30 -8.74 -1.73
C SER A 88 2.04 -8.21 -3.14
N VAL A 89 1.70 -9.07 -4.10
CA VAL A 89 1.53 -8.69 -5.52
C VAL A 89 0.44 -7.62 -5.72
N HIS A 90 -0.55 -7.58 -4.84
CA HIS A 90 -1.62 -6.58 -4.89
C HIS A 90 -1.14 -5.14 -4.66
N TYR A 91 0.04 -4.97 -4.07
CA TYR A 91 0.60 -3.66 -3.68
C TYR A 91 1.87 -3.31 -4.46
N ILE A 92 2.35 -4.20 -5.32
CA ILE A 92 3.60 -4.04 -6.07
C ILE A 92 3.41 -3.04 -7.22
N PRO A 93 4.27 -1.99 -7.31
CA PRO A 93 4.21 -1.06 -8.42
C PRO A 93 4.73 -1.68 -9.73
N PRO A 94 4.37 -1.08 -10.88
CA PRO A 94 4.78 -1.58 -12.20
C PRO A 94 6.29 -1.80 -12.36
N GLU A 95 7.13 -0.89 -11.88
CA GLU A 95 8.59 -0.99 -11.97
C GLU A 95 9.12 -2.20 -11.19
N GLN A 96 8.55 -2.50 -10.02
CA GLN A 96 8.95 -3.64 -9.21
C GLN A 96 8.44 -4.95 -9.83
N ALA A 97 7.23 -4.96 -10.38
CA ALA A 97 6.67 -6.10 -11.09
C ALA A 97 7.50 -6.46 -12.34
N SER A 98 8.09 -5.48 -12.99
CA SER A 98 8.97 -5.67 -14.17
C SER A 98 10.43 -5.92 -13.81
N GLY A 99 10.76 -6.02 -12.52
CA GLY A 99 12.12 -6.33 -12.07
C GLY A 99 13.10 -5.14 -12.07
N LYS A 100 12.62 -3.93 -12.20
CA LYS A 100 13.47 -2.71 -12.23
C LYS A 100 13.92 -2.24 -10.84
N GLY A 101 13.49 -2.90 -9.79
CA GLY A 101 13.83 -2.54 -8.42
C GLY A 101 12.85 -1.57 -7.78
N SER A 102 13.16 -1.17 -6.56
CA SER A 102 12.32 -0.32 -5.71
C SER A 102 12.97 1.03 -5.45
N THR A 103 12.14 2.07 -5.37
CA THR A 103 12.53 3.42 -4.94
C THR A 103 11.56 3.91 -3.87
N ILE A 104 11.79 5.12 -3.34
CA ILE A 104 10.81 5.74 -2.43
C ILE A 104 9.43 5.88 -3.09
N ARG A 105 9.38 6.07 -4.40
CA ARG A 105 8.12 6.16 -5.16
C ARG A 105 7.40 4.82 -5.30
N SER A 106 8.09 3.71 -5.08
CA SER A 106 7.47 2.38 -4.97
C SER A 106 6.63 2.26 -3.70
N ASP A 107 7.13 2.77 -2.57
CA ASP A 107 6.37 2.84 -1.33
C ASP A 107 5.13 3.74 -1.47
N ILE A 108 5.24 4.82 -2.22
CA ILE A 108 4.11 5.74 -2.49
C ILE A 108 3.01 5.02 -3.25
N TYR A 109 3.35 4.25 -4.27
CA TYR A 109 2.38 3.43 -5.01
C TYR A 109 1.66 2.46 -4.08
N ALA A 110 2.39 1.73 -3.25
CA ALA A 110 1.83 0.79 -2.29
C ALA A 110 0.87 1.48 -1.30
N MET A 111 1.22 2.68 -0.82
CA MET A 111 0.35 3.48 0.04
C MET A 111 -0.94 3.90 -0.67
N GLY A 112 -0.88 4.21 -1.96
CA GLY A 112 -2.07 4.51 -2.75
C GLY A 112 -3.01 3.33 -2.88
N ILE A 113 -2.49 2.13 -3.13
CA ILE A 113 -3.27 0.89 -3.16
C ILE A 113 -3.89 0.61 -1.79
N LEU A 114 -3.12 0.80 -0.74
CA LEU A 114 -3.61 0.62 0.63
C LEU A 114 -4.75 1.58 0.96
N PHE A 115 -4.63 2.85 0.57
CA PHE A 115 -5.69 3.84 0.78
C PHE A 115 -6.98 3.43 0.06
N TYR A 116 -6.88 2.95 -1.18
CA TYR A 116 -8.00 2.39 -1.92
C TYR A 116 -8.67 1.25 -1.14
N GLU A 117 -7.89 0.32 -0.63
CA GLU A 117 -8.39 -0.84 0.13
C GLU A 117 -9.06 -0.42 1.44
N LEU A 118 -8.51 0.53 2.18
CA LEU A 118 -9.12 1.05 3.41
C LEU A 118 -10.51 1.62 3.16
N LEU A 119 -10.68 2.33 2.06
CA LEU A 119 -11.94 3.01 1.73
C LEU A 119 -12.99 2.09 1.13
N THR A 120 -12.59 1.04 0.42
CA THR A 120 -13.52 0.17 -0.31
C THR A 120 -13.64 -1.23 0.29
N GLY A 121 -12.68 -1.65 1.11
CA GLY A 121 -12.58 -3.03 1.59
C GLY A 121 -12.17 -4.02 0.50
N SER A 122 -11.81 -3.54 -0.68
CA SER A 122 -11.47 -4.35 -1.85
C SER A 122 -10.15 -3.91 -2.44
N LEU A 123 -9.46 -4.85 -3.10
CA LEU A 123 -8.27 -4.55 -3.88
C LEU A 123 -8.65 -4.08 -5.29
N PRO A 124 -7.86 -3.19 -5.91
CA PRO A 124 -8.19 -2.67 -7.25
C PRO A 124 -8.17 -3.75 -8.34
N PHE A 125 -7.30 -4.74 -8.22
CA PHE A 125 -7.15 -5.79 -9.22
C PHE A 125 -7.33 -7.16 -8.62
N ARG A 126 -7.96 -8.06 -9.37
CA ARG A 126 -8.16 -9.47 -9.03
C ARG A 126 -7.64 -10.34 -10.16
N GLY A 127 -7.24 -11.56 -9.84
CA GLY A 127 -6.77 -12.53 -10.79
C GLY A 127 -6.62 -13.90 -10.15
N ASP A 128 -6.49 -14.92 -10.98
CA ASP A 128 -6.39 -16.31 -10.54
C ASP A 128 -4.99 -16.65 -9.99
N ASN A 129 -3.99 -15.85 -10.34
CA ASN A 129 -2.61 -16.03 -9.88
C ASN A 129 -1.87 -14.71 -9.80
N ALA A 130 -0.68 -14.74 -9.17
CA ALA A 130 0.13 -13.55 -8.95
C ALA A 130 0.60 -12.89 -10.26
N VAL A 131 0.88 -13.67 -11.30
CA VAL A 131 1.33 -13.16 -12.60
C VAL A 131 0.23 -12.32 -13.26
N GLU A 132 -1.01 -12.80 -13.24
CA GLU A 132 -2.15 -12.04 -13.78
C GLU A 132 -2.34 -10.70 -13.06
N ILE A 133 -2.25 -10.69 -11.73
CA ILE A 133 -2.38 -9.48 -10.94
C ILE A 133 -1.21 -8.52 -11.23
N ALA A 134 0.02 -9.03 -11.33
CA ALA A 134 1.19 -8.24 -11.66
C ALA A 134 1.05 -7.56 -13.04
N LEU A 135 0.52 -8.27 -14.03
CA LEU A 135 0.26 -7.71 -15.36
C LEU A 135 -0.79 -6.60 -15.31
N LYS A 136 -1.82 -6.75 -14.51
CA LYS A 136 -2.82 -5.69 -14.29
C LYS A 136 -2.22 -4.46 -13.61
N GLN A 137 -1.35 -4.66 -12.62
CA GLN A 137 -0.59 -3.57 -12.00
C GLN A 137 0.24 -2.79 -13.03
N MET A 138 0.79 -3.46 -14.02
CA MET A 138 1.61 -2.84 -15.05
C MET A 138 0.80 -2.07 -16.08
N HIS A 139 -0.39 -2.53 -16.43
CA HIS A 139 -1.10 -2.07 -17.62
C HIS A 139 -2.50 -1.50 -17.38
N ASP A 140 -3.23 -1.99 -16.38
CA ASP A 140 -4.62 -1.60 -16.18
C ASP A 140 -4.73 -0.34 -15.30
N PRO A 141 -5.63 0.60 -15.63
CA PRO A 141 -5.87 1.76 -14.78
C PRO A 141 -6.50 1.34 -13.46
N ILE A 142 -6.20 2.08 -12.40
CA ILE A 142 -6.86 1.87 -11.10
C ILE A 142 -8.34 2.20 -11.24
N PRO A 143 -9.25 1.29 -10.82
CA PRO A 143 -10.68 1.58 -10.82
C PRO A 143 -11.01 2.79 -9.95
N SER A 144 -12.04 3.54 -10.32
CA SER A 144 -12.48 4.69 -9.53
C SER A 144 -12.98 4.26 -8.15
N VAL A 145 -12.39 4.80 -7.09
CA VAL A 145 -12.84 4.56 -5.72
C VAL A 145 -14.24 5.11 -5.50
N ARG A 146 -14.62 6.20 -6.18
CA ARG A 146 -15.93 6.83 -6.09
C ARG A 146 -17.04 6.01 -6.75
N LYS A 147 -16.71 5.15 -7.70
CA LYS A 147 -17.69 4.19 -8.25
C LYS A 147 -18.12 3.17 -7.20
N LYS A 148 -17.23 2.80 -6.28
CA LYS A 148 -17.54 1.89 -5.18
C LYS A 148 -18.20 2.59 -4.00
N ASN A 149 -17.79 3.83 -3.74
CA ASN A 149 -18.34 4.65 -2.67
C ASN A 149 -18.44 6.12 -3.11
N PRO A 150 -19.60 6.56 -3.62
CA PRO A 150 -19.78 7.94 -4.12
C PRO A 150 -19.65 9.02 -3.05
N SER A 151 -19.68 8.66 -1.76
CA SER A 151 -19.50 9.62 -0.67
C SER A 151 -18.06 10.09 -0.50
N ILE A 152 -17.10 9.39 -1.13
CA ILE A 152 -15.68 9.76 -1.10
C ILE A 152 -15.48 11.02 -1.95
N PRO A 153 -14.85 12.09 -1.38
CA PRO A 153 -14.57 13.31 -2.14
C PRO A 153 -13.63 13.06 -3.34
N GLN A 154 -13.79 13.85 -4.38
CA GLN A 154 -12.90 13.78 -5.55
C GLN A 154 -11.44 14.09 -5.19
N SER A 155 -11.20 14.95 -4.20
CA SER A 155 -9.85 15.24 -3.69
C SER A 155 -9.14 13.98 -3.18
N VAL A 156 -9.86 13.11 -2.49
CA VAL A 156 -9.32 11.84 -1.99
C VAL A 156 -9.04 10.87 -3.15
N GLU A 157 -9.94 10.77 -4.11
CA GLU A 157 -9.69 9.96 -5.31
C GLU A 157 -8.46 10.47 -6.07
N ASN A 158 -8.27 11.76 -6.17
CA ASN A 158 -7.11 12.36 -6.83
C ASN A 158 -5.79 11.98 -6.15
N ILE A 159 -5.77 11.91 -4.82
CA ILE A 159 -4.59 11.44 -4.07
C ILE A 159 -4.27 9.99 -4.45
N ILE A 160 -5.26 9.12 -4.48
CA ILE A 160 -5.08 7.72 -4.84
C ILE A 160 -4.56 7.60 -6.28
N LEU A 161 -5.14 8.32 -7.22
CA LEU A 161 -4.74 8.29 -8.63
C LEU A 161 -3.33 8.79 -8.83
N LYS A 162 -2.93 9.87 -8.15
CA LYS A 162 -1.56 10.40 -8.24
C LYS A 162 -0.56 9.42 -7.64
N ALA A 163 -0.84 8.89 -6.45
CA ALA A 163 0.06 7.93 -5.79
C ALA A 163 0.25 6.65 -6.62
N THR A 164 -0.78 6.21 -7.33
CA THR A 164 -0.78 4.96 -8.10
C THR A 164 -0.54 5.16 -9.61
N ALA A 165 -0.02 6.30 -10.02
CA ALA A 165 0.37 6.52 -11.42
C ALA A 165 1.38 5.46 -11.86
N LYS A 166 1.19 4.91 -13.06
CA LYS A 166 2.06 3.83 -13.57
C LYS A 166 3.50 4.29 -13.76
N ASN A 167 3.68 5.51 -14.27
CA ASN A 167 5.00 6.13 -14.37
C ASN A 167 5.37 6.75 -13.00
N PRO A 168 6.48 6.32 -12.36
CA PRO A 168 6.89 6.87 -11.07
C PRO A 168 7.07 8.39 -11.07
N LYS A 169 7.46 8.97 -12.21
CA LYS A 169 7.64 10.42 -12.35
C LYS A 169 6.34 11.22 -12.18
N ASN A 170 5.21 10.59 -12.39
CA ASN A 170 3.88 11.21 -12.26
C ASN A 170 3.29 11.06 -10.85
N ARG A 171 3.95 10.31 -9.98
CA ARG A 171 3.57 10.16 -8.56
C ARG A 171 4.06 11.34 -7.74
N TYR A 172 3.70 11.37 -6.46
CA TYR A 172 4.33 12.25 -5.48
C TYR A 172 5.85 12.05 -5.49
N ALA A 173 6.59 13.14 -5.32
CA ALA A 173 8.05 13.09 -5.28
C ALA A 173 8.57 12.35 -4.03
N ASP A 174 7.85 12.50 -2.92
CA ASP A 174 8.15 11.85 -1.64
C ASP A 174 6.87 11.66 -0.81
N ALA A 175 6.99 10.92 0.29
CA ALA A 175 5.87 10.65 1.20
C ALA A 175 5.40 11.92 1.93
N LYS A 176 6.28 12.89 2.14
CA LYS A 176 5.96 14.17 2.77
C LYS A 176 5.00 14.99 1.90
N GLU A 177 5.21 14.99 0.59
CA GLU A 177 4.30 15.65 -0.36
C GLU A 177 2.92 14.99 -0.34
N MET A 178 2.87 13.66 -0.32
CA MET A 178 1.61 12.92 -0.20
C MET A 178 0.90 13.20 1.12
N HIS A 179 1.66 13.30 2.22
CA HIS A 179 1.11 13.61 3.55
C HIS A 179 0.44 14.99 3.58
N ALA A 180 1.00 15.96 2.86
CA ALA A 180 0.50 17.34 2.83
C ALA A 180 -0.84 17.47 2.09
N ASP A 181 -1.14 16.60 1.12
CA ASP A 181 -2.38 16.59 0.36
C ASP A 181 -3.52 15.92 1.15
#